data_152d95b862fba8e970332c95c402d2fb
#
_entry.id   152d95b862fba8e970332c95c402d2fb
#
_cell.length_a   1.000
_cell.length_b   1.000
_cell.length_c   1.000
_cell.angle_alpha   90.00
_cell.angle_beta   90.00
_cell.angle_gamma   90.00
#
_symmetry.space_group_name_H-M   'P 1'
#
loop_
_entity.id
_entity.type
_entity.pdbx_description
1 polymer ?
#
loop_
_entity_poly.entity_id
_entity_poly.type
_entity_poly.pdbx_seq_one_letter_code
_entity_poly.pdbx_strand_id
1 'polypeptide(L)'
;IGVDSLKIEGRMKSIHYIATVVNTYRKLIDDICDDYEIDLPKYLLEIKKAENRLTSHGFMQGMTTIDEQLYNMRSENPTQEFIGLVLDYDEEENIALVEQRNYFLPGDEVEVFSPNFEPMKFKVEDIHDNEDNLLDAARHPKQLLKVFIPFKVSKYDMIRKIK
;
A
#
# COMPACT_ATOMS: atom_id res chain seq x y z
N ILE A 1 18.01 -22.82 -3.53
CA ILE A 1 18.48 -22.84 -4.92
C ILE A 1 19.73 -21.99 -5.13
N GLY A 2 20.31 -21.40 -4.08
CA GLY A 2 21.58 -20.67 -4.12
C GLY A 2 21.52 -19.32 -4.85
N VAL A 3 20.40 -18.59 -4.75
CA VAL A 3 20.28 -17.23 -5.27
C VAL A 3 20.76 -16.24 -4.22
N ASP A 4 21.81 -15.47 -4.53
CA ASP A 4 22.43 -14.53 -3.58
C ASP A 4 21.71 -13.18 -3.50
N SER A 5 20.96 -12.78 -4.53
CA SER A 5 20.24 -11.51 -4.52
C SER A 5 19.00 -11.53 -5.42
N LEU A 6 18.01 -10.71 -5.06
CA LEU A 6 16.78 -10.51 -5.83
C LEU A 6 16.75 -9.09 -6.38
N LYS A 7 16.53 -8.94 -7.69
CA LYS A 7 16.34 -7.64 -8.34
C LYS A 7 14.85 -7.35 -8.47
N ILE A 8 14.40 -6.23 -7.90
CA ILE A 8 13.05 -5.70 -8.08
C ILE A 8 13.10 -4.56 -9.08
N GLU A 9 12.31 -4.67 -10.17
CA GLU A 9 12.21 -3.62 -11.19
C GLU A 9 10.96 -2.78 -10.96
N GLY A 10 11.16 -1.48 -10.73
CA GLY A 10 10.09 -0.56 -10.40
C GLY A 10 10.17 0.81 -11.08
N ARG A 11 11.04 0.98 -12.10
CA ARG A 11 11.31 2.30 -12.73
C ARG A 11 10.05 3.03 -13.19
N MET A 12 9.08 2.31 -13.75
CA MET A 12 7.83 2.88 -14.27
C MET A 12 6.65 2.69 -13.31
N LYS A 13 6.91 2.24 -12.10
CA LYS A 13 5.88 1.97 -11.09
C LYS A 13 5.72 3.13 -10.10
N SER A 14 4.59 3.16 -9.40
CA SER A 14 4.35 4.13 -8.33
C SER A 14 5.24 3.87 -7.11
N ILE A 15 5.41 4.89 -6.26
CA ILE A 15 6.08 4.73 -4.96
C ILE A 15 5.36 3.69 -4.08
N HIS A 16 4.04 3.64 -4.15
CA HIS A 16 3.22 2.64 -3.45
C HIS A 16 3.57 1.21 -3.89
N TYR A 17 3.71 0.97 -5.19
CA TYR A 17 4.14 -0.33 -5.70
C TYR A 17 5.49 -0.74 -5.12
N ILE A 18 6.48 0.15 -5.22
CA ILE A 18 7.84 -0.14 -4.75
C ILE A 18 7.83 -0.39 -3.24
N ALA A 19 7.18 0.46 -2.47
CA ALA A 19 7.10 0.32 -1.02
C ALA A 19 6.42 -0.99 -0.61
N THR A 20 5.28 -1.33 -1.22
CA THR A 20 4.56 -2.58 -0.92
C THR A 20 5.40 -3.81 -1.23
N VAL A 21 5.98 -3.87 -2.44
CA VAL A 21 6.78 -5.03 -2.87
C VAL A 21 8.03 -5.18 -2.01
N VAL A 22 8.80 -4.10 -1.83
CA VAL A 22 10.05 -4.16 -1.04
C VAL A 22 9.77 -4.52 0.41
N ASN A 23 8.74 -3.91 1.03
CA ASN A 23 8.36 -4.21 2.40
C ASN A 23 7.94 -5.68 2.58
N THR A 24 7.14 -6.21 1.63
CA THR A 24 6.68 -7.60 1.68
C THR A 24 7.85 -8.58 1.57
N TYR A 25 8.75 -8.36 0.61
CA TYR A 25 9.94 -9.22 0.48
C TYR A 25 10.88 -9.09 1.67
N ARG A 26 11.04 -7.87 2.22
CA ARG A 26 11.89 -7.66 3.41
C ARG A 26 11.36 -8.43 4.60
N LYS A 27 10.06 -8.30 4.90
CA LYS A 27 9.42 -9.06 5.99
C LYS A 27 9.53 -10.57 5.80
N LEU A 28 9.28 -11.07 4.58
CA LEU A 28 9.40 -12.50 4.29
C LEU A 28 10.84 -13.01 4.52
N ILE A 29 11.86 -12.24 4.12
CA ILE A 29 13.25 -12.61 4.32
C ILE A 29 13.59 -12.62 5.81
N ASP A 30 13.15 -11.62 6.56
CA ASP A 30 13.40 -11.52 8.00
C ASP A 30 12.74 -12.70 8.74
N ASP A 31 11.48 -13.00 8.43
CA ASP A 31 10.76 -14.12 9.04
C ASP A 31 11.43 -15.48 8.73
N ILE A 32 11.97 -15.66 7.51
CA ILE A 32 12.74 -16.87 7.15
C ILE A 32 14.06 -16.92 7.96
N CYS A 33 14.76 -15.79 8.11
CA CYS A 33 16.02 -15.74 8.83
C CYS A 33 15.84 -15.95 10.34
N ASP A 34 14.71 -15.54 10.88
CA ASP A 34 14.37 -15.67 12.29
C ASP A 34 13.64 -17.00 12.61
N ASP A 35 13.57 -17.94 11.65
CA ASP A 35 12.92 -19.26 11.77
C ASP A 35 11.42 -19.18 12.16
N TYR A 36 10.73 -18.10 11.77
CA TYR A 36 9.27 -18.04 11.94
C TYR A 36 8.52 -18.94 10.97
N GLU A 37 7.34 -19.39 11.36
CA GLU A 37 6.43 -20.11 10.48
C GLU A 37 5.92 -19.20 9.36
N ILE A 38 6.13 -19.59 8.12
CA ILE A 38 5.81 -18.77 6.93
C ILE A 38 4.40 -19.03 6.44
N ASP A 39 3.54 -18.04 6.58
CA ASP A 39 2.23 -17.98 5.90
C ASP A 39 2.38 -17.36 4.50
N LEU A 40 2.82 -18.14 3.53
CA LEU A 40 3.03 -17.69 2.16
C LEU A 40 1.78 -17.04 1.53
N PRO A 41 0.53 -17.54 1.70
CA PRO A 41 -0.69 -16.85 1.27
C PRO A 41 -0.79 -15.41 1.74
N LYS A 42 -0.43 -15.09 2.99
CA LYS A 42 -0.43 -13.71 3.54
C LYS A 42 0.47 -12.79 2.72
N TYR A 43 1.70 -13.20 2.43
CA TYR A 43 2.65 -12.41 1.62
C TYR A 43 2.17 -12.22 0.19
N LEU A 44 1.59 -13.26 -0.43
CA LEU A 44 1.04 -13.17 -1.78
C LEU A 44 -0.16 -12.21 -1.85
N LEU A 45 -1.02 -12.19 -0.83
CA LEU A 45 -2.11 -11.23 -0.74
C LEU A 45 -1.59 -9.80 -0.61
N GLU A 46 -0.53 -9.58 0.16
CA GLU A 46 0.06 -8.25 0.30
C GLU A 46 0.69 -7.77 -1.01
N ILE A 47 1.44 -8.62 -1.72
CA ILE A 47 2.00 -8.28 -3.05
C ILE A 47 0.90 -7.93 -4.05
N LYS A 48 -0.22 -8.64 -4.04
CA LYS A 48 -1.37 -8.34 -4.92
C LYS A 48 -1.93 -6.93 -4.73
N LYS A 49 -1.78 -6.33 -3.55
CA LYS A 49 -2.19 -4.95 -3.28
C LYS A 49 -1.31 -3.90 -3.97
N ALA A 50 -0.10 -4.26 -4.37
CA ALA A 50 0.82 -3.37 -5.08
C ALA A 50 0.40 -3.11 -6.53
N GLU A 51 -0.38 -3.99 -7.13
CA GLU A 51 -0.65 -4.01 -8.56
C GLU A 51 -2.11 -3.78 -8.93
N ASN A 52 -2.30 -3.11 -10.06
CA ASN A 52 -3.61 -2.90 -10.68
C ASN A 52 -3.88 -3.91 -11.81
N ARG A 53 -3.00 -4.90 -11.99
CA ARG A 53 -3.08 -5.87 -13.07
C ARG A 53 -2.75 -7.27 -12.55
N LEU A 54 -3.31 -8.27 -13.18
CA LEU A 54 -2.93 -9.66 -12.93
C LEU A 54 -1.46 -9.88 -13.29
N THR A 55 -0.79 -10.66 -12.48
CA THR A 55 0.61 -11.07 -12.67
C THR A 55 0.71 -12.56 -12.91
N SER A 56 1.76 -12.96 -13.58
CA SER A 56 2.09 -14.37 -13.80
C SER A 56 3.53 -14.66 -13.39
N HIS A 57 3.87 -15.93 -13.29
CA HIS A 57 5.24 -16.37 -13.00
C HIS A 57 6.19 -16.21 -14.20
N GLY A 58 5.68 -15.74 -15.35
CA GLY A 58 6.45 -15.68 -16.58
C GLY A 58 7.08 -17.02 -16.92
N PHE A 59 8.37 -17.05 -17.16
CA PHE A 59 9.13 -18.26 -17.54
C PHE A 59 9.67 -19.07 -16.34
N MET A 60 9.29 -18.77 -15.11
CA MET A 60 9.85 -19.44 -13.92
C MET A 60 9.58 -20.94 -13.89
N GLN A 61 8.49 -21.40 -14.50
CA GLN A 61 8.08 -22.82 -14.60
C GLN A 61 8.35 -23.44 -15.96
N GLY A 62 9.10 -22.75 -16.83
CA GLY A 62 9.39 -23.18 -18.19
C GLY A 62 8.71 -22.30 -19.25
N MET A 63 8.34 -22.89 -20.40
CA MET A 63 7.62 -22.15 -21.45
C MET A 63 6.21 -21.79 -20.98
N THR A 64 5.84 -20.52 -21.17
CA THR A 64 4.53 -20.00 -20.76
C THR A 64 3.40 -20.63 -21.56
N THR A 65 2.33 -21.00 -20.87
CA THR A 65 1.06 -21.44 -21.47
C THR A 65 0.15 -20.24 -21.75
N ILE A 66 -1.04 -20.49 -22.28
CA ILE A 66 -2.06 -19.46 -22.51
C ILE A 66 -2.48 -18.79 -21.19
N ASP A 67 -2.50 -19.54 -20.10
CA ASP A 67 -2.93 -19.03 -18.78
C ASP A 67 -1.92 -18.01 -18.21
N GLU A 68 -0.62 -18.24 -18.41
CA GLU A 68 0.41 -17.30 -17.95
C GLU A 68 0.55 -16.08 -18.87
N GLN A 69 0.11 -16.16 -20.11
CA GLN A 69 0.17 -15.05 -21.05
C GLN A 69 -0.89 -13.97 -20.81
N LEU A 70 -1.88 -14.25 -19.97
CA LEU A 70 -2.93 -13.33 -19.53
C LEU A 70 -3.64 -12.59 -20.67
N TYR A 71 -3.81 -13.26 -21.83
CA TYR A 71 -4.52 -12.71 -22.97
C TYR A 71 -5.97 -12.37 -22.61
N ASN A 72 -6.44 -11.19 -23.03
CA ASN A 72 -7.80 -10.69 -22.81
C ASN A 72 -8.22 -10.46 -21.34
N MET A 73 -7.32 -10.58 -20.39
CA MET A 73 -7.60 -10.25 -19.01
C MET A 73 -7.33 -8.75 -18.77
N ARG A 74 -8.29 -7.91 -19.09
CA ARG A 74 -8.33 -6.51 -18.63
C ARG A 74 -8.84 -6.48 -17.21
N SER A 75 -8.01 -6.78 -16.23
CA SER A 75 -8.35 -6.50 -14.85
C SER A 75 -7.76 -5.17 -14.42
N GLU A 76 -8.48 -4.11 -14.70
CA GLU A 76 -8.18 -2.77 -14.18
C GLU A 76 -8.90 -2.52 -12.84
N ASN A 77 -9.23 -3.57 -12.09
CA ASN A 77 -9.81 -3.42 -10.77
C ASN A 77 -8.70 -3.53 -9.72
N PRO A 78 -8.11 -2.40 -9.30
CA PRO A 78 -7.16 -2.42 -8.19
C PRO A 78 -7.86 -2.92 -6.94
N THR A 79 -7.25 -3.85 -6.24
CA THR A 79 -7.74 -4.35 -4.94
C THR A 79 -7.56 -3.31 -3.84
N GLN A 80 -6.67 -2.36 -4.09
CA GLN A 80 -6.32 -1.27 -3.18
C GLN A 80 -6.10 0.01 -3.98
N GLU A 81 -6.34 1.13 -3.35
CA GLU A 81 -6.12 2.44 -3.94
C GLU A 81 -5.23 3.27 -3.01
N PHE A 82 -4.05 3.66 -3.47
CA PHE A 82 -3.13 4.52 -2.73
C PHE A 82 -3.72 5.93 -2.65
N ILE A 83 -4.17 6.34 -1.46
CA ILE A 83 -4.91 7.59 -1.28
C ILE A 83 -4.09 8.69 -0.62
N GLY A 84 -3.05 8.36 0.16
CA GLY A 84 -2.31 9.38 0.88
C GLY A 84 -0.94 8.93 1.40
N LEU A 85 -0.08 9.91 1.57
CA LEU A 85 1.24 9.77 2.17
C LEU A 85 1.30 10.62 3.42
N VAL A 86 1.64 10.03 4.56
CA VAL A 86 1.84 10.76 5.82
C VAL A 86 3.11 11.60 5.72
N LEU A 87 2.99 12.90 5.97
CA LEU A 87 4.12 13.83 6.00
C LEU A 87 4.56 14.18 7.41
N ASP A 88 3.60 14.21 8.35
CA ASP A 88 3.81 14.51 9.75
C ASP A 88 2.68 13.93 10.60
N TYR A 89 2.87 13.83 11.92
CA TYR A 89 1.88 13.31 12.85
C TYR A 89 1.99 13.97 14.20
N ASP A 90 0.88 14.54 14.66
CA ASP A 90 0.71 15.07 16.00
C ASP A 90 0.21 13.96 16.94
N GLU A 91 1.07 13.54 17.87
CA GLU A 91 0.75 12.46 18.84
C GLU A 91 -0.23 12.90 19.93
N GLU A 92 -0.36 14.20 20.21
CA GLU A 92 -1.28 14.70 21.24
C GLU A 92 -2.72 14.72 20.72
N GLU A 93 -2.91 15.13 19.48
CA GLU A 93 -4.23 15.24 18.84
C GLU A 93 -4.58 14.02 17.98
N ASN A 94 -3.64 13.12 17.73
CA ASN A 94 -3.78 12.00 16.79
C ASN A 94 -4.11 12.45 15.36
N ILE A 95 -3.58 13.56 14.93
CA ILE A 95 -3.81 14.14 13.60
C ILE A 95 -2.57 13.95 12.73
N ALA A 96 -2.78 13.31 11.57
CA ALA A 96 -1.77 13.18 10.54
C ALA A 96 -1.91 14.29 9.50
N LEU A 97 -0.78 14.90 9.12
CA LEU A 97 -0.68 15.69 7.91
C LEU A 97 -0.44 14.76 6.74
N VAL A 98 -1.41 14.66 5.84
CA VAL A 98 -1.44 13.71 4.72
C VAL A 98 -1.37 14.45 3.39
N GLU A 99 -0.42 14.06 2.53
CA GLU A 99 -0.42 14.48 1.14
C GLU A 99 -1.34 13.54 0.34
N GLN A 100 -2.43 14.09 -0.19
CA GLN A 100 -3.40 13.34 -0.99
C GLN A 100 -2.78 12.79 -2.28
N ARG A 101 -3.12 11.54 -2.62
CA ARG A 101 -2.70 10.87 -3.86
C ARG A 101 -3.87 10.47 -4.75
N ASN A 102 -4.97 10.05 -4.15
CA ASN A 102 -6.20 9.71 -4.85
C ASN A 102 -7.42 10.21 -4.07
N TYR A 103 -8.60 10.08 -4.68
CA TYR A 103 -9.87 10.47 -4.09
C TYR A 103 -10.26 9.58 -2.91
N PHE A 104 -10.67 10.20 -1.81
CA PHE A 104 -11.31 9.54 -0.67
C PHE A 104 -12.24 10.51 0.06
N LEU A 105 -13.11 9.96 0.92
CA LEU A 105 -14.12 10.74 1.64
C LEU A 105 -14.31 10.22 3.08
N PRO A 106 -14.91 11.04 3.95
CA PRO A 106 -15.33 10.57 5.26
C PRO A 106 -16.22 9.33 5.16
N GLY A 107 -15.98 8.36 6.03
CA GLY A 107 -16.65 7.07 6.02
C GLY A 107 -15.93 5.96 5.28
N ASP A 108 -14.90 6.26 4.49
CA ASP A 108 -14.11 5.23 3.81
C ASP A 108 -13.33 4.37 4.81
N GLU A 109 -13.29 3.06 4.56
CA GLU A 109 -12.40 2.14 5.26
C GLU A 109 -11.04 2.12 4.58
N VAL A 110 -10.01 2.40 5.36
CA VAL A 110 -8.64 2.52 4.88
C VAL A 110 -7.69 1.76 5.79
N GLU A 111 -6.49 1.47 5.28
CA GLU A 111 -5.42 0.94 6.10
C GLU A 111 -4.14 1.75 5.93
N VAL A 112 -3.42 1.92 7.02
CA VAL A 112 -2.03 2.42 7.00
C VAL A 112 -1.11 1.23 6.91
N PHE A 113 -0.16 1.27 6.00
CA PHE A 113 0.93 0.32 5.99
C PHE A 113 2.28 1.02 6.14
N SER A 114 3.15 0.37 6.87
CA SER A 114 4.44 0.86 7.32
C SER A 114 5.45 -0.29 7.35
N PRO A 115 6.76 -0.04 7.22
CA PRO A 115 7.76 -1.04 7.53
C PRO A 115 7.85 -1.38 9.04
N ASN A 116 7.30 -0.51 9.91
CA ASN A 116 7.47 -0.58 11.35
C ASN A 116 6.37 -1.37 12.08
N PHE A 117 5.23 -1.64 11.42
CA PHE A 117 4.10 -2.38 12.00
C PHE A 117 3.28 -3.11 10.93
N GLU A 118 2.47 -4.05 11.36
CA GLU A 118 1.49 -4.71 10.48
C GLU A 118 0.42 -3.71 10.04
N PRO A 119 -0.14 -3.85 8.81
CA PRO A 119 -1.17 -2.93 8.32
C PRO A 119 -2.35 -2.80 9.28
N MET A 120 -2.64 -1.56 9.67
CA MET A 120 -3.72 -1.24 10.61
C MET A 120 -4.85 -0.49 9.91
N LYS A 121 -6.08 -0.92 10.18
CA LYS A 121 -7.29 -0.38 9.56
C LYS A 121 -7.93 0.67 10.46
N PHE A 122 -8.50 1.68 9.81
CA PHE A 122 -9.35 2.66 10.47
C PHE A 122 -10.39 3.20 9.48
N LYS A 123 -11.40 3.88 10.00
CA LYS A 123 -12.40 4.57 9.22
C LYS A 123 -12.07 6.06 9.22
N VAL A 124 -12.02 6.65 8.03
CA VAL A 124 -11.85 8.10 7.91
C VAL A 124 -13.04 8.80 8.52
N GLU A 125 -12.80 9.65 9.51
CA GLU A 125 -13.81 10.50 10.11
C GLU A 125 -13.90 11.80 9.32
N ASP A 126 -13.39 12.89 9.89
CA ASP A 126 -13.38 14.19 9.24
C ASP A 126 -12.09 14.41 8.46
N ILE A 127 -12.19 15.18 7.38
CA ILE A 127 -11.05 15.61 6.57
C ILE A 127 -11.02 17.14 6.63
N HIS A 128 -9.89 17.71 7.02
CA HIS A 128 -9.69 19.16 7.00
C HIS A 128 -8.57 19.53 6.05
N ASP A 129 -8.66 20.70 5.47
CA ASP A 129 -7.54 21.29 4.73
C ASP A 129 -6.50 21.92 5.68
N ASN A 130 -5.47 22.52 5.10
CA ASN A 130 -4.38 23.13 5.88
C ASN A 130 -4.82 24.39 6.67
N GLU A 131 -5.98 24.97 6.33
CA GLU A 131 -6.59 26.12 6.98
C GLU A 131 -7.69 25.73 7.98
N ASP A 132 -7.79 24.43 8.32
CA ASP A 132 -8.79 23.83 9.20
C ASP A 132 -10.24 23.88 8.68
N ASN A 133 -10.45 24.11 7.39
CA ASN A 133 -11.76 24.01 6.81
C ASN A 133 -12.16 22.54 6.63
N LEU A 134 -13.36 22.20 7.07
CA LEU A 134 -13.93 20.86 6.88
C LEU A 134 -14.22 20.60 5.41
N LEU A 135 -13.80 19.44 4.91
CA LEU A 135 -14.00 19.01 3.54
C LEU A 135 -14.97 17.83 3.49
N ASP A 136 -15.85 17.82 2.51
CA ASP A 136 -16.76 16.71 2.24
C ASP A 136 -16.06 15.53 1.53
N ALA A 137 -14.91 15.78 0.89
CA ALA A 137 -14.03 14.76 0.28
C ALA A 137 -12.69 15.36 -0.11
N ALA A 138 -11.67 14.51 -0.17
CA ALA A 138 -10.35 14.81 -0.72
C ALA A 138 -10.36 14.65 -2.25
N ARG A 139 -10.27 15.74 -3.01
CA ARG A 139 -10.43 15.74 -4.48
C ARG A 139 -9.19 16.14 -5.25
N HIS A 140 -8.26 16.84 -4.61
CA HIS A 140 -7.16 17.49 -5.31
C HIS A 140 -5.83 16.80 -5.06
N PRO A 141 -5.23 16.12 -6.05
CA PRO A 141 -3.94 15.48 -5.89
C PRO A 141 -2.87 16.43 -5.34
N LYS A 142 -2.08 15.95 -4.36
CA LYS A 142 -1.07 16.69 -3.61
C LYS A 142 -1.61 17.76 -2.65
N GLN A 143 -2.92 17.85 -2.45
CA GLN A 143 -3.47 18.67 -1.38
C GLN A 143 -2.98 18.16 -0.02
N LEU A 144 -2.66 19.07 0.88
CA LEU A 144 -2.32 18.76 2.25
C LEU A 144 -3.61 18.71 3.07
N LEU A 145 -3.79 17.62 3.78
CA LEU A 145 -4.98 17.33 4.54
C LEU A 145 -4.60 16.96 5.97
N LYS A 146 -5.44 17.36 6.91
CA LYS A 146 -5.39 16.89 8.29
C LYS A 146 -6.42 15.79 8.46
N VAL A 147 -5.98 14.61 8.89
CA VAL A 147 -6.81 13.41 9.05
C VAL A 147 -6.54 12.80 10.42
N PHE A 148 -7.59 12.54 11.17
CA PHE A 148 -7.48 11.80 12.43
C PHE A 148 -7.12 10.34 12.15
N ILE A 149 -6.06 9.85 12.80
CA ILE A 149 -5.63 8.44 12.74
C ILE A 149 -5.49 7.93 14.18
N PRO A 150 -6.29 6.93 14.60
CA PRO A 150 -6.43 6.54 16.02
C PRO A 150 -5.23 5.76 16.59
N PHE A 151 -4.10 5.76 15.90
CA PHE A 151 -2.86 5.11 16.32
C PHE A 151 -1.66 5.85 15.76
N LYS A 152 -0.51 5.68 16.39
CA LYS A 152 0.72 6.34 15.98
C LYS A 152 1.15 5.92 14.58
N VAL A 153 1.43 6.91 13.75
CA VAL A 153 2.00 6.74 12.41
C VAL A 153 3.28 7.54 12.29
N SER A 154 4.06 7.24 11.27
CA SER A 154 5.34 7.88 11.02
C SER A 154 5.36 8.57 9.67
N LYS A 155 6.26 9.52 9.53
CA LYS A 155 6.51 10.17 8.24
C LYS A 155 6.82 9.12 7.17
N TYR A 156 6.14 9.24 6.03
CA TYR A 156 6.17 8.36 4.86
C TYR A 156 5.40 7.05 4.99
N ASP A 157 4.70 6.80 6.10
CA ASP A 157 3.68 5.77 6.11
C ASP A 157 2.63 6.05 5.04
N MET A 158 2.08 5.01 4.46
CA MET A 158 1.18 5.13 3.31
C MET A 158 -0.22 4.68 3.68
N ILE A 159 -1.20 5.45 3.20
CA ILE A 159 -2.61 5.16 3.41
C ILE A 159 -3.21 4.65 2.11
N ARG A 160 -3.93 3.54 2.19
CA ARG A 160 -4.61 2.94 1.05
C ARG A 160 -6.05 2.58 1.40
N LYS A 161 -6.96 2.78 0.45
CA LYS A 161 -8.37 2.44 0.57
C LYS A 161 -8.55 0.95 0.28
N ILE A 162 -9.33 0.27 1.12
CA ILE A 162 -9.70 -1.12 0.92
C ILE A 162 -10.92 -1.16 -0.02
N LYS A 163 -10.83 -1.95 -1.08
CA LYS A 163 -11.93 -2.19 -2.02
C LYS A 163 -12.54 -3.56 -1.84
#